data_3d049092f4d9ce5d6d5643021d7280be
#
_entry.id   3d049092f4d9ce5d6d5643021d7280be
#
_cell.length_a   1.000
_cell.length_b   1.000
_cell.length_c   1.000
_cell.angle_alpha   90.00
_cell.angle_beta   90.00
_cell.angle_gamma   90.00
#
_symmetry.space_group_name_H-M   'P 1'
#
loop_
_entity.id
_entity.type
_entity.pdbx_description
1 polymer ?
#
loop_
_entity_poly.entity_id
_entity_poly.type
_entity_poly.pdbx_seq_one_letter_code
_entity_poly.pdbx_strand_id
1 'polypeptide(L)'
;MEPEEADLDDLVEEEDIFTRLVFYNHKGDTLAGSFTADPSEVAIILGAWDVRDDTVAAGLYLEGEHYEVHRWYYNLVYGRKGIAGDGEGIGVCRVKGKDGSYNYGLVTYTYPILSARAISRLLHLCKKYLTVL
;
A
#
# COMPACT_ATOMS: atom_id res chain seq x y z
N MET A 1 -5.30 -14.97 18.88
CA MET A 1 -6.42 -15.06 17.90
C MET A 1 -5.94 -14.54 16.57
N GLU A 2 -6.25 -15.24 15.50
CA GLU A 2 -5.87 -14.79 14.17
C GLU A 2 -6.77 -13.62 13.74
N PRO A 3 -6.19 -12.58 13.11
CA PRO A 3 -7.02 -11.52 12.55
C PRO A 3 -7.90 -12.04 11.43
N GLU A 4 -9.10 -11.51 11.36
CA GLU A 4 -10.07 -11.80 10.33
C GLU A 4 -10.37 -10.50 9.57
N GLU A 5 -11.16 -10.60 8.51
CA GLU A 5 -11.52 -9.45 7.68
C GLU A 5 -12.20 -8.34 8.50
N ALA A 6 -13.02 -8.70 9.48
CA ALA A 6 -13.66 -7.73 10.38
C ALA A 6 -12.62 -6.96 11.22
N ASP A 7 -11.53 -7.62 11.61
CA ASP A 7 -10.45 -6.97 12.35
C ASP A 7 -9.71 -5.97 11.44
N LEU A 8 -9.59 -6.26 10.15
CA LEU A 8 -8.99 -5.33 9.19
C LEU A 8 -9.85 -4.08 9.02
N ASP A 9 -11.17 -4.21 8.98
CA ASP A 9 -12.07 -3.06 8.89
C ASP A 9 -11.90 -2.15 10.11
N ASP A 10 -11.85 -2.72 11.31
CA ASP A 10 -11.61 -1.97 12.53
C ASP A 10 -10.24 -1.28 12.50
N LEU A 11 -9.23 -1.97 12.00
CA LEU A 11 -7.88 -1.44 11.89
C LEU A 11 -7.83 -0.24 10.95
N VAL A 12 -8.48 -0.32 9.80
CA VAL A 12 -8.55 0.80 8.85
C VAL A 12 -9.21 2.00 9.49
N GLU A 13 -10.30 1.78 10.23
CA GLU A 13 -11.04 2.84 10.89
C GLU A 13 -10.24 3.51 12.00
N GLU A 14 -9.43 2.75 12.73
CA GLU A 14 -8.65 3.24 13.87
C GLU A 14 -7.32 3.87 13.50
N GLU A 15 -6.74 3.53 12.35
CA GLU A 15 -5.44 4.06 11.91
C GLU A 15 -5.57 5.52 11.48
N ASP A 16 -4.93 6.42 12.20
CA ASP A 16 -5.07 7.85 12.00
C ASP A 16 -3.85 8.55 11.40
N ILE A 17 -2.74 7.83 11.18
CA ILE A 17 -1.54 8.44 10.60
C ILE A 17 -1.55 8.48 9.07
N PHE A 18 -2.45 7.73 8.43
CA PHE A 18 -2.53 7.67 6.98
C PHE A 18 -3.73 8.49 6.47
N THR A 19 -3.57 9.09 5.30
CA THR A 19 -4.69 9.74 4.60
C THR A 19 -5.55 8.70 3.88
N ARG A 20 -4.92 7.58 3.44
CA ARG A 20 -5.61 6.43 2.87
C ARG A 20 -4.93 5.16 3.35
N LEU A 21 -5.73 4.12 3.55
CA LEU A 21 -5.24 2.78 3.91
C LEU A 21 -6.18 1.77 3.28
N VAL A 22 -5.63 0.82 2.53
CA VAL A 22 -6.41 -0.25 1.90
C VAL A 22 -5.57 -1.51 1.82
N PHE A 23 -6.24 -2.66 1.97
CA PHE A 23 -5.64 -3.98 1.83
C PHE A 23 -6.30 -4.72 0.68
N TYR A 24 -5.48 -5.40 -0.14
CA TYR A 24 -5.93 -6.19 -1.28
C TYR A 24 -5.43 -7.62 -1.18
N ASN A 25 -6.18 -8.55 -1.78
CA ASN A 25 -5.66 -9.89 -2.04
C ASN A 25 -4.96 -9.93 -3.41
N HIS A 26 -4.44 -11.09 -3.80
CA HIS A 26 -3.70 -11.26 -5.06
C HIS A 26 -4.57 -11.07 -6.31
N LYS A 27 -5.88 -11.13 -6.18
CA LYS A 27 -6.82 -10.88 -7.29
C LYS A 27 -7.19 -9.41 -7.43
N GLY A 28 -6.75 -8.57 -6.50
CA GLY A 28 -7.10 -7.16 -6.49
C GLY A 28 -8.42 -6.87 -5.78
N ASP A 29 -9.01 -7.86 -5.12
CA ASP A 29 -10.20 -7.63 -4.30
C ASP A 29 -9.81 -6.86 -3.04
N THR A 30 -10.63 -5.88 -2.67
CA THR A 30 -10.43 -5.12 -1.44
C THR A 30 -10.80 -5.98 -0.24
N LEU A 31 -9.84 -6.20 0.66
CA LEU A 31 -10.08 -6.88 1.93
C LEU A 31 -10.66 -5.92 2.96
N ALA A 32 -10.13 -4.70 3.01
CA ALA A 32 -10.63 -3.60 3.83
C ALA A 32 -9.98 -2.31 3.32
N GLY A 33 -10.67 -1.19 3.40
CA GLY A 33 -10.09 0.06 2.93
C GLY A 33 -10.91 1.28 3.30
N SER A 34 -10.23 2.42 3.37
CA SER A 34 -10.85 3.72 3.64
C SER A 34 -11.39 4.39 2.36
N PHE A 35 -11.14 3.80 1.20
CA PHE A 35 -11.58 4.32 -0.10
C PHE A 35 -11.62 3.19 -1.11
N THR A 36 -12.18 3.47 -2.29
CA THR A 36 -12.23 2.51 -3.42
C THR A 36 -11.40 3.06 -4.57
N ALA A 37 -10.39 2.31 -4.99
CA ALA A 37 -9.55 2.68 -6.13
C ALA A 37 -10.14 2.15 -7.44
N ASP A 38 -9.78 2.81 -8.54
CA ASP A 38 -10.11 2.35 -9.88
C ASP A 38 -9.42 1.00 -10.15
N PRO A 39 -10.12 -0.01 -10.71
CA PRO A 39 -9.53 -1.32 -10.98
C PRO A 39 -8.26 -1.27 -11.84
N SER A 40 -8.15 -0.34 -12.78
CA SER A 40 -6.94 -0.20 -13.59
C SER A 40 -5.75 0.27 -12.76
N GLU A 41 -5.98 1.13 -11.78
CA GLU A 41 -4.94 1.58 -10.84
C GLU A 41 -4.52 0.46 -9.91
N VAL A 42 -5.48 -0.33 -9.41
CA VAL A 42 -5.18 -1.50 -8.58
C VAL A 42 -4.30 -2.49 -9.35
N ALA A 43 -4.60 -2.76 -10.62
CA ALA A 43 -3.80 -3.66 -11.44
C ALA A 43 -2.34 -3.16 -11.57
N ILE A 44 -2.13 -1.87 -11.76
CA ILE A 44 -0.79 -1.28 -11.82
C ILE A 44 -0.07 -1.44 -10.47
N ILE A 45 -0.76 -1.20 -9.38
CA ILE A 45 -0.20 -1.31 -8.02
C ILE A 45 0.21 -2.75 -7.73
N LEU A 46 -0.65 -3.72 -7.98
CA LEU A 46 -0.34 -5.12 -7.75
C LEU A 46 0.76 -5.62 -8.70
N GLY A 47 0.84 -5.06 -9.90
CA GLY A 47 1.87 -5.37 -10.89
C GLY A 47 3.20 -4.65 -10.69
N ALA A 48 3.36 -3.88 -9.62
CA ALA A 48 4.55 -3.08 -9.38
C ALA A 48 5.86 -3.89 -9.28
N TRP A 49 5.76 -5.18 -9.03
CA TRP A 49 6.92 -6.07 -8.91
C TRP A 49 7.19 -6.91 -10.16
N ASP A 50 6.37 -6.81 -11.20
CA ASP A 50 6.52 -7.63 -12.41
C ASP A 50 7.82 -7.27 -13.15
N VAL A 51 8.05 -5.99 -13.40
CA VAL A 51 9.29 -5.49 -14.00
C VAL A 51 9.71 -4.22 -13.25
N ARG A 52 10.77 -4.34 -12.47
CA ARG A 52 11.26 -3.24 -11.62
C ARG A 52 11.49 -1.95 -12.40
N ASP A 53 12.21 -2.01 -13.49
CA ASP A 53 12.61 -0.81 -14.23
C ASP A 53 11.39 -0.09 -14.84
N ASP A 54 10.38 -0.85 -15.25
CA ASP A 54 9.13 -0.26 -15.78
C ASP A 54 8.39 0.50 -14.68
N THR A 55 8.29 -0.09 -13.49
CA THR A 55 7.63 0.52 -12.35
C THR A 55 8.35 1.79 -11.89
N VAL A 56 9.68 1.73 -11.79
CA VAL A 56 10.49 2.88 -11.38
C VAL A 56 10.36 4.02 -12.41
N ALA A 57 10.32 3.68 -13.69
CA ALA A 57 10.19 4.68 -14.76
C ALA A 57 8.78 5.29 -14.84
N ALA A 58 7.74 4.45 -14.73
CA ALA A 58 6.36 4.89 -14.91
C ALA A 58 5.73 5.47 -13.65
N GLY A 59 6.12 4.97 -12.47
CA GLY A 59 5.52 5.35 -11.20
C GLY A 59 4.19 4.63 -10.94
N LEU A 60 3.47 5.13 -9.95
CA LEU A 60 2.18 4.61 -9.53
C LEU A 60 1.10 5.66 -9.74
N TYR A 61 -0.13 5.20 -9.88
CA TYR A 61 -1.30 6.09 -10.05
C TYR A 61 -2.36 5.72 -9.02
N LEU A 62 -2.95 6.74 -8.40
CA LEU A 62 -4.04 6.56 -7.46
C LEU A 62 -5.00 7.74 -7.54
N GLU A 63 -6.28 7.45 -7.77
CA GLU A 63 -7.33 8.46 -7.95
C GLU A 63 -6.95 9.53 -9.00
N GLY A 64 -6.31 9.10 -10.09
CA GLY A 64 -5.88 9.97 -11.18
C GLY A 64 -4.58 10.74 -10.92
N GLU A 65 -4.00 10.62 -9.73
CA GLU A 65 -2.75 11.29 -9.37
C GLU A 65 -1.55 10.40 -9.62
N HIS A 66 -0.47 10.98 -10.15
CA HIS A 66 0.79 10.29 -10.40
C HIS A 66 1.73 10.42 -9.20
N TYR A 67 2.32 9.30 -8.80
CA TYR A 67 3.33 9.26 -7.74
C TYR A 67 4.63 8.72 -8.32
N GLU A 68 5.72 9.43 -8.09
CA GLU A 68 7.06 8.93 -8.45
C GLU A 68 7.47 7.83 -7.49
N VAL A 69 8.14 6.79 -8.02
CA VAL A 69 8.72 5.72 -7.21
C VAL A 69 10.15 6.11 -6.85
N HIS A 70 10.43 6.23 -5.56
CA HIS A 70 11.76 6.59 -5.05
C HIS A 70 12.55 5.38 -4.58
N ARG A 71 11.86 4.35 -4.07
CA ARG A 71 12.49 3.11 -3.58
C ARG A 71 11.67 1.90 -4.02
N TRP A 72 12.38 0.88 -4.44
CA TRP A 72 11.77 -0.37 -4.87
C TRP A 72 12.55 -1.53 -4.23
N TYR A 73 11.84 -2.35 -3.43
CA TYR A 73 12.35 -3.56 -2.80
C TYR A 73 11.41 -4.71 -3.14
N TYR A 74 11.86 -5.96 -2.94
CA TYR A 74 11.05 -7.14 -3.29
C TYR A 74 9.68 -7.18 -2.61
N ASN A 75 9.52 -6.52 -1.49
CA ASN A 75 8.27 -6.51 -0.70
C ASN A 75 7.69 -5.11 -0.47
N LEU A 76 8.33 -4.08 -1.01
CA LEU A 76 7.96 -2.69 -0.68
C LEU A 76 8.32 -1.75 -1.82
N VAL A 77 7.36 -0.94 -2.22
CA VAL A 77 7.58 0.16 -3.17
C VAL A 77 7.02 1.42 -2.52
N TYR A 78 7.80 2.49 -2.51
CA TYR A 78 7.28 3.75 -2.01
C TYR A 78 7.88 4.96 -2.73
N GLY A 79 7.16 6.05 -2.68
CA GLY A 79 7.52 7.28 -3.33
C GLY A 79 6.62 8.43 -2.94
N ARG A 80 6.45 9.38 -3.84
CA ARG A 80 5.76 10.63 -3.52
C ARG A 80 5.26 11.32 -4.77
N LYS A 81 4.16 12.06 -4.65
CA LYS A 81 3.73 13.00 -5.69
C LYS A 81 4.08 14.43 -5.25
N GLY A 82 4.19 15.33 -6.22
CA GLY A 82 4.43 16.74 -5.96
C GLY A 82 5.88 17.08 -5.67
N ILE A 83 6.11 18.33 -5.34
CA ILE A 83 7.42 18.87 -5.04
C ILE A 83 7.81 18.47 -3.62
N ALA A 84 9.09 18.22 -3.41
CA ALA A 84 9.62 17.82 -2.11
C ALA A 84 9.11 18.72 -0.98
N GLY A 85 8.55 18.10 0.06
CA GLY A 85 8.03 18.79 1.24
C GLY A 85 6.52 18.97 1.24
N ASP A 86 5.90 19.15 0.10
CA ASP A 86 4.46 19.44 -0.01
C ASP A 86 3.63 18.28 -0.55
N GLY A 87 4.28 17.27 -1.11
CA GLY A 87 3.59 16.18 -1.76
C GLY A 87 3.11 15.11 -0.80
N GLU A 88 2.12 14.35 -1.25
CA GLU A 88 1.63 13.18 -0.54
C GLU A 88 2.53 11.98 -0.83
N GLY A 89 2.91 11.23 0.21
CA GLY A 89 3.66 10.00 0.07
C GLY A 89 2.75 8.82 -0.20
N ILE A 90 3.27 7.79 -0.85
CA ILE A 90 2.59 6.53 -1.11
C ILE A 90 3.52 5.37 -0.75
N GLY A 91 2.96 4.31 -0.20
CA GLY A 91 3.69 3.07 0.07
C GLY A 91 2.81 1.88 -0.24
N VAL A 92 3.41 0.86 -0.86
CA VAL A 92 2.75 -0.41 -1.14
C VAL A 92 3.65 -1.53 -0.65
N CYS A 93 3.10 -2.38 0.18
CA CYS A 93 3.79 -3.55 0.73
C CYS A 93 3.09 -4.82 0.27
N ARG A 94 3.85 -5.86 -0.04
CA ARG A 94 3.28 -7.19 -0.30
C ARG A 94 3.89 -8.22 0.64
N VAL A 95 3.05 -9.13 1.13
CA VAL A 95 3.48 -10.25 1.97
C VAL A 95 2.74 -11.50 1.54
N LYS A 96 3.37 -12.67 1.68
CA LYS A 96 2.71 -13.93 1.39
C LYS A 96 1.75 -14.29 2.50
N GLY A 97 0.51 -14.63 2.10
CA GLY A 97 -0.49 -15.18 3.00
C GLY A 97 -0.31 -16.67 3.20
N LYS A 98 -1.29 -17.31 3.84
CA LYS A 98 -1.25 -18.74 4.19
C LYS A 98 -1.11 -19.67 2.99
N ASP A 99 -1.72 -19.31 1.86
CA ASP A 99 -1.71 -20.14 0.64
C ASP A 99 -0.51 -19.85 -0.26
N GLY A 100 0.39 -18.95 0.15
CA GLY A 100 1.54 -18.54 -0.64
C GLY A 100 1.27 -17.44 -1.64
N SER A 101 0.02 -17.03 -1.83
CA SER A 101 -0.33 -15.87 -2.65
C SER A 101 -0.03 -14.58 -1.88
N TYR A 102 0.28 -13.51 -2.63
CA TYR A 102 0.56 -12.22 -2.01
C TYR A 102 -0.73 -11.50 -1.60
N ASN A 103 -0.69 -10.92 -0.42
CA ASN A 103 -1.63 -9.90 0.01
C ASN A 103 -0.88 -8.56 0.04
N TYR A 104 -1.60 -7.45 -0.12
CA TYR A 104 -1.01 -6.14 -0.34
C TYR A 104 -1.61 -5.12 0.61
N GLY A 105 -0.77 -4.22 1.10
CA GLY A 105 -1.23 -3.04 1.83
C GLY A 105 -0.77 -1.78 1.11
N LEU A 106 -1.65 -0.81 0.97
CA LEU A 106 -1.36 0.47 0.36
C LEU A 106 -1.73 1.59 1.31
N VAL A 107 -0.84 2.56 1.46
CA VAL A 107 -1.08 3.76 2.26
C VAL A 107 -0.69 5.01 1.49
N THR A 108 -1.35 6.11 1.81
CA THR A 108 -0.87 7.45 1.49
C THR A 108 -0.77 8.25 2.77
N TYR A 109 0.11 9.23 2.80
CA TYR A 109 0.37 10.02 4.00
C TYR A 109 0.91 11.41 3.63
N THR A 110 0.66 12.37 4.49
CA THR A 110 1.09 13.75 4.30
C THR A 110 1.82 14.26 5.53
N TYR A 111 2.61 15.34 5.37
CA TYR A 111 3.23 16.02 6.49
C TYR A 111 2.17 16.32 7.57
N PRO A 112 2.46 16.16 8.86
CA PRO A 112 3.77 15.92 9.45
C PRO A 112 4.22 14.46 9.54
N ILE A 113 3.47 13.52 8.96
CA ILE A 113 3.86 12.11 8.96
C ILE A 113 4.95 11.92 7.90
N LEU A 114 6.15 11.56 8.35
CA LEU A 114 7.29 11.33 7.46
C LEU A 114 7.31 9.89 6.94
N SER A 115 7.99 9.70 5.80
CA SER A 115 8.09 8.38 5.16
C SER A 115 8.63 7.31 6.11
N ALA A 116 9.65 7.63 6.90
CA ALA A 116 10.22 6.66 7.84
C ALA A 116 9.15 6.09 8.79
N ARG A 117 8.29 6.94 9.32
CA ARG A 117 7.21 6.52 10.23
C ARG A 117 6.11 5.77 9.49
N ALA A 118 5.66 6.31 8.36
CA ALA A 118 4.57 5.73 7.58
C ALA A 118 4.92 4.36 7.04
N ILE A 119 6.10 4.21 6.44
CA ILE A 119 6.56 2.95 5.84
C ILE A 119 6.81 1.89 6.92
N SER A 120 7.42 2.28 8.03
CA SER A 120 7.63 1.38 9.16
C SER A 120 6.31 0.82 9.69
N ARG A 121 5.29 1.68 9.81
CA ARG A 121 3.95 1.27 10.25
C ARG A 121 3.27 0.37 9.23
N LEU A 122 3.37 0.70 7.95
CA LEU A 122 2.82 -0.13 6.87
C LEU A 122 3.40 -1.55 6.91
N LEU A 123 4.72 -1.67 7.00
CA LEU A 123 5.38 -2.97 7.06
C LEU A 123 4.93 -3.77 8.28
N HIS A 124 4.79 -3.11 9.42
CA HIS A 124 4.29 -3.77 10.64
C HIS A 124 2.88 -4.30 10.46
N LEU A 125 1.98 -3.49 9.90
CA LEU A 125 0.58 -3.89 9.67
C LEU A 125 0.49 -5.08 8.71
N CYS A 126 1.21 -5.03 7.61
CA CYS A 126 1.19 -6.11 6.62
C CYS A 126 1.74 -7.40 7.21
N LYS A 127 2.86 -7.34 7.92
CA LYS A 127 3.44 -8.52 8.55
C LYS A 127 2.52 -9.13 9.59
N LYS A 128 1.86 -8.31 10.39
CA LYS A 128 1.01 -8.77 11.48
C LYS A 128 -0.32 -9.33 11.00
N TYR A 129 -0.97 -8.68 10.04
CA TYR A 129 -2.35 -8.98 9.68
C TYR A 129 -2.50 -9.74 8.36
N LEU A 130 -1.64 -9.50 7.38
CA LEU A 130 -1.80 -10.10 6.05
C LEU A 130 -1.14 -11.46 5.89
N THR A 131 -0.17 -11.80 6.73
CA THR A 131 0.51 -13.10 6.65
C THR A 131 -0.37 -14.25 7.16
N VAL A 132 -1.38 -13.94 7.94
CA VAL A 132 -2.30 -14.94 8.52
C VAL A 132 -3.60 -15.11 7.74
N LEU A 133 -3.72 -14.41 6.63
CA LEU A 133 -4.91 -14.52 5.75
C LEU A 133 -4.74 -15.51 4.61
#